data_c0d6a31039a64949a9231932637984f2
#
_entry.id   c0d6a31039a64949a9231932637984f2
#
_cell.length_a   1.000
_cell.length_b   1.000
_cell.length_c   1.000
_cell.angle_alpha   90.00
_cell.angle_beta   90.00
_cell.angle_gamma   90.00
#
_symmetry.space_group_name_H-M   'P 1'
#
loop_
_entity.id
_entity.type
_entity.pdbx_description
1 polymer ?
#
loop_
_entity_poly.entity_id
_entity_poly.type
_entity_poly.pdbx_seq_one_letter_code
_entity_poly.pdbx_strand_id
1 'polypeptide(L)'
;MAYELRDRAIFGTTSATTATHDVGLLVLRLVVGLTMVGHGTQKLFGWFSGPGFTATGKGFSMSGYPAGKAMAAIAGLSETLGGLGLALGLLTPLAGAALTGTFINILAVRGLSAFFAPKGVELESVLFAGVIALTLTGPGRFSVDHFLPVLSESRPRYSILGLVLGAVAGLVVLLIRD
;
A
#
# COMPACT_ATOMS: atom_id res chain seq x y z
N MET A 1 -6.40 -23.06 43.73
CA MET A 1 -7.38 -23.55 42.73
C MET A 1 -8.14 -22.42 42.04
N ALA A 2 -8.74 -21.45 42.71
CA ALA A 2 -9.40 -20.32 42.05
C ALA A 2 -8.42 -19.36 41.33
N TYR A 3 -7.21 -19.20 41.82
CA TYR A 3 -6.16 -18.38 41.24
C TYR A 3 -5.60 -18.93 39.92
N GLU A 4 -5.41 -20.26 39.86
CA GLU A 4 -4.92 -20.92 38.63
C GLU A 4 -5.94 -20.91 37.48
N LEU A 5 -7.24 -20.89 37.74
CA LEU A 5 -8.29 -20.83 36.72
C LEU A 5 -8.38 -19.41 36.14
N ARG A 6 -8.07 -18.40 36.92
CA ARG A 6 -8.07 -16.99 36.47
C ARG A 6 -6.91 -16.71 35.51
N ASP A 7 -5.72 -17.26 35.77
CA ASP A 7 -4.55 -17.09 34.88
C ASP A 7 -4.75 -17.84 33.55
N ARG A 8 -5.33 -19.02 33.53
CA ARG A 8 -5.64 -19.73 32.28
C ARG A 8 -6.66 -19.04 31.41
N ALA A 9 -7.66 -18.36 31.99
CA ALA A 9 -8.63 -17.56 31.23
C ALA A 9 -8.00 -16.32 30.59
N ILE A 10 -7.06 -15.67 31.28
CA ILE A 10 -6.36 -14.48 30.76
C ILE A 10 -5.37 -14.85 29.64
N PHE A 11 -4.60 -15.92 29.79
CA PHE A 11 -3.64 -16.37 28.78
C PHE A 11 -4.31 -16.99 27.55
N GLY A 12 -5.45 -17.68 27.71
CA GLY A 12 -6.22 -18.23 26.59
C GLY A 12 -6.85 -17.17 25.69
N THR A 13 -7.34 -16.07 26.26
CA THR A 13 -7.92 -14.97 25.50
C THR A 13 -6.86 -14.16 24.74
N THR A 14 -5.67 -14.00 25.29
CA THR A 14 -4.58 -13.26 24.64
C THR A 14 -4.10 -13.97 23.36
N SER A 15 -4.01 -15.29 23.39
CA SER A 15 -3.57 -16.09 22.24
C SER A 15 -4.59 -16.08 21.10
N ALA A 16 -5.89 -16.17 21.41
CA ALA A 16 -6.97 -16.14 20.43
C ALA A 16 -7.10 -14.76 19.76
N THR A 17 -6.96 -13.67 20.52
CA THR A 17 -7.00 -12.31 19.99
C THR A 17 -5.84 -12.02 19.04
N THR A 18 -4.64 -12.54 19.32
CA THR A 18 -3.48 -12.39 18.45
C THR A 18 -3.69 -13.10 17.12
N ALA A 19 -4.19 -14.33 17.11
CA ALA A 19 -4.45 -15.08 15.88
C ALA A 19 -5.50 -14.38 15.00
N THR A 20 -6.59 -13.88 15.59
CA THR A 20 -7.63 -13.15 14.86
C THR A 20 -7.10 -11.87 14.24
N HIS A 21 -6.23 -11.13 14.93
CA HIS A 21 -5.56 -9.95 14.42
C HIS A 21 -4.67 -10.27 13.20
N ASP A 22 -3.85 -11.34 13.30
CA ASP A 22 -2.98 -11.76 12.20
C ASP A 22 -3.76 -12.18 10.95
N VAL A 23 -4.90 -12.88 11.12
CA VAL A 23 -5.80 -13.21 10.00
C VAL A 23 -6.42 -11.96 9.40
N GLY A 24 -6.87 -11.01 10.22
CA GLY A 24 -7.40 -9.73 9.74
C GLY A 24 -6.38 -8.95 8.90
N LEU A 25 -5.13 -8.88 9.36
CA LEU A 25 -4.03 -8.26 8.60
C LEU A 25 -3.76 -9.01 7.29
N LEU A 26 -3.77 -10.34 7.27
CA LEU A 26 -3.60 -11.12 6.06
C LEU A 26 -4.69 -10.80 5.03
N VAL A 27 -5.96 -10.79 5.43
CA VAL A 27 -7.08 -10.45 4.54
C VAL A 27 -6.91 -9.04 3.98
N LEU A 28 -6.62 -8.06 4.84
CA LEU A 28 -6.43 -6.67 4.41
C LEU A 28 -5.26 -6.53 3.44
N ARG A 29 -4.13 -7.19 3.69
CA ARG A 29 -2.97 -7.20 2.78
C ARG A 29 -3.31 -7.79 1.42
N LEU A 30 -4.01 -8.93 1.39
CA LEU A 30 -4.39 -9.56 0.13
C LEU A 30 -5.33 -8.67 -0.67
N VAL A 31 -6.35 -8.07 -0.04
CA VAL A 31 -7.30 -7.20 -0.73
C VAL A 31 -6.59 -5.94 -1.25
N VAL A 32 -5.92 -5.19 -0.39
CA VAL A 32 -5.26 -3.93 -0.79
C VAL A 32 -4.11 -4.23 -1.77
N GLY A 33 -3.25 -5.19 -1.44
CA GLY A 33 -2.08 -5.50 -2.26
C GLY A 33 -2.44 -6.00 -3.65
N LEU A 34 -3.36 -6.97 -3.76
CA LEU A 34 -3.76 -7.51 -5.07
C LEU A 34 -4.54 -6.49 -5.90
N THR A 35 -5.32 -5.60 -5.27
CA THR A 35 -5.95 -4.47 -5.98
C THR A 35 -4.89 -3.56 -6.58
N MET A 36 -3.83 -3.23 -5.83
CA MET A 36 -2.74 -2.41 -6.35
C MET A 36 -1.95 -3.11 -7.46
N VAL A 37 -1.72 -4.42 -7.36
CA VAL A 37 -1.15 -5.23 -8.47
C VAL A 37 -2.01 -5.11 -9.72
N GLY A 38 -3.33 -5.25 -9.58
CA GLY A 38 -4.28 -5.07 -10.68
C GLY A 38 -4.11 -3.70 -11.36
N HIS A 39 -4.10 -2.61 -10.57
CA HIS A 39 -3.92 -1.25 -11.10
C HIS A 39 -2.55 -1.03 -11.77
N GLY A 40 -1.48 -1.58 -11.21
CA GLY A 40 -0.15 -1.49 -11.81
C GLY A 40 -0.06 -2.25 -13.13
N THR A 41 -0.58 -3.48 -13.18
CA THR A 41 -0.59 -4.31 -14.40
C THR A 41 -1.52 -3.75 -15.48
N GLN A 42 -2.60 -3.08 -15.12
CA GLN A 42 -3.42 -2.29 -16.06
C GLN A 42 -2.59 -1.21 -16.75
N LYS A 43 -1.75 -0.50 -16.02
CA LYS A 43 -0.89 0.57 -16.55
C LYS A 43 0.25 0.03 -17.42
N LEU A 44 0.88 -1.07 -16.99
CA LEU A 44 2.07 -1.61 -17.66
C LEU A 44 1.70 -2.46 -18.89
N PHE A 45 0.72 -3.36 -18.73
CA PHE A 45 0.44 -4.43 -19.70
C PHE A 45 -0.94 -4.32 -20.35
N GLY A 46 -1.81 -3.43 -19.86
CA GLY A 46 -3.19 -3.34 -20.33
C GLY A 46 -4.09 -4.48 -19.85
N TRP A 47 -3.69 -5.23 -18.82
CA TRP A 47 -4.50 -6.31 -18.26
C TRP A 47 -5.81 -5.77 -17.69
N PHE A 48 -6.81 -6.63 -17.55
CA PHE A 48 -8.13 -6.28 -17.00
C PHE A 48 -8.77 -5.06 -17.70
N SER A 49 -8.66 -4.98 -19.02
CA SER A 49 -9.14 -3.84 -19.83
C SER A 49 -8.47 -2.50 -19.47
N GLY A 50 -7.26 -2.54 -18.95
CA GLY A 50 -6.50 -1.34 -18.61
C GLY A 50 -5.95 -0.62 -19.86
N PRO A 51 -5.48 0.64 -19.70
CA PRO A 51 -5.00 1.47 -20.80
C PRO A 51 -3.69 0.98 -21.43
N GLY A 52 -2.89 0.22 -20.71
CA GLY A 52 -1.56 -0.21 -21.13
C GLY A 52 -0.53 0.94 -21.09
N PHE A 53 0.72 0.59 -21.32
CA PHE A 53 1.86 1.48 -21.08
C PHE A 53 1.84 2.78 -21.89
N THR A 54 1.53 2.67 -23.19
CA THR A 54 1.54 3.84 -24.08
C THR A 54 0.44 4.83 -23.76
N ALA A 55 -0.79 4.35 -23.52
CA ALA A 55 -1.90 5.24 -23.18
C ALA A 55 -1.73 5.84 -21.78
N THR A 56 -1.22 5.07 -20.81
CA THR A 56 -0.86 5.58 -19.50
C THR A 56 0.18 6.70 -19.60
N GLY A 57 1.24 6.52 -20.41
CA GLY A 57 2.25 7.55 -20.63
C GLY A 57 1.68 8.84 -21.24
N LYS A 58 0.77 8.71 -22.21
CA LYS A 58 0.05 9.88 -22.75
C LYS A 58 -0.77 10.59 -21.67
N GLY A 59 -1.48 9.81 -20.83
CA GLY A 59 -2.25 10.35 -19.71
C GLY A 59 -1.39 11.17 -18.72
N PHE A 60 -0.20 10.67 -18.38
CA PHE A 60 0.75 11.43 -17.54
C PHE A 60 1.19 12.73 -18.21
N SER A 61 1.56 12.71 -19.51
CA SER A 61 1.93 13.93 -20.22
C SER A 61 0.78 14.95 -20.28
N MET A 62 -0.46 14.49 -20.50
CA MET A 62 -1.65 15.34 -20.48
C MET A 62 -1.97 15.92 -19.10
N SER A 63 -1.51 15.24 -18.04
CA SER A 63 -1.66 15.70 -16.66
C SER A 63 -0.52 16.61 -16.21
N GLY A 64 0.35 17.07 -17.10
CA GLY A 64 1.45 18.01 -16.82
C GLY A 64 2.74 17.33 -16.33
N TYR A 65 2.85 16.01 -16.37
CA TYR A 65 4.10 15.36 -15.96
C TYR A 65 5.10 15.29 -17.12
N PRO A 66 6.38 15.68 -16.90
CA PRO A 66 7.42 15.50 -17.90
C PRO A 66 7.70 14.01 -18.11
N ALA A 67 8.17 13.66 -19.32
CA ALA A 67 8.54 12.29 -19.65
C ALA A 67 7.45 11.23 -19.31
N GLY A 68 6.20 11.42 -19.76
CA GLY A 68 5.03 10.64 -19.38
C GLY A 68 5.21 9.13 -19.40
N LYS A 69 6.01 8.57 -20.36
CA LYS A 69 6.33 7.12 -20.37
C LYS A 69 7.17 6.71 -19.16
N ALA A 70 8.12 7.54 -18.72
CA ALA A 70 8.90 7.25 -17.53
C ALA A 70 8.00 7.28 -16.29
N MET A 71 7.09 8.26 -16.20
CA MET A 71 6.10 8.33 -15.12
C MET A 71 5.15 7.13 -15.12
N ALA A 72 4.72 6.65 -16.29
CA ALA A 72 3.92 5.43 -16.41
C ALA A 72 4.68 4.19 -15.90
N ALA A 73 5.98 4.08 -16.20
CA ALA A 73 6.82 3.00 -15.66
C ALA A 73 6.94 3.08 -14.14
N ILE A 74 7.27 4.26 -13.60
CA ILE A 74 7.40 4.49 -12.16
C ILE A 74 6.09 4.14 -11.45
N ALA A 75 4.96 4.69 -11.90
CA ALA A 75 3.66 4.42 -11.28
C ALA A 75 3.26 2.94 -11.38
N GLY A 76 3.36 2.35 -12.59
CA GLY A 76 2.99 0.95 -12.79
C GLY A 76 3.87 -0.02 -12.00
N LEU A 77 5.18 0.21 -11.93
CA LEU A 77 6.09 -0.60 -11.12
C LEU A 77 5.85 -0.40 -9.61
N SER A 78 5.68 0.84 -9.16
CA SER A 78 5.38 1.13 -7.74
C SER A 78 4.10 0.45 -7.29
N GLU A 79 3.04 0.49 -8.10
CA GLU A 79 1.76 -0.18 -7.79
C GLU A 79 1.89 -1.70 -7.85
N THR A 80 2.57 -2.25 -8.86
CA THR A 80 2.71 -3.71 -9.01
C THR A 80 3.61 -4.28 -7.92
N LEU A 81 4.82 -3.76 -7.77
CA LEU A 81 5.80 -4.29 -6.81
C LEU A 81 5.43 -3.92 -5.36
N GLY A 82 4.94 -2.70 -5.14
CA GLY A 82 4.43 -2.28 -3.84
C GLY A 82 3.21 -3.08 -3.42
N GLY A 83 2.28 -3.34 -4.35
CA GLY A 83 1.12 -4.20 -4.13
C GLY A 83 1.51 -5.63 -3.80
N LEU A 84 2.44 -6.24 -4.56
CA LEU A 84 2.99 -7.58 -4.26
C LEU A 84 3.69 -7.60 -2.91
N GLY A 85 4.50 -6.58 -2.61
CA GLY A 85 5.17 -6.45 -1.31
C GLY A 85 4.17 -6.45 -0.16
N LEU A 86 3.08 -5.66 -0.25
CA LEU A 86 2.03 -5.67 0.78
C LEU A 86 1.30 -7.02 0.83
N ALA A 87 0.89 -7.60 -0.30
CA ALA A 87 0.16 -8.87 -0.33
C ALA A 87 0.95 -10.00 0.34
N LEU A 88 2.24 -10.11 0.01
CA LEU A 88 3.15 -11.10 0.59
C LEU A 88 3.62 -10.73 2.00
N GLY A 89 3.48 -9.47 2.41
CA GLY A 89 4.13 -8.93 3.60
C GLY A 89 5.65 -8.99 3.46
N LEU A 90 6.17 -8.56 2.33
CA LEU A 90 7.59 -8.53 2.00
C LEU A 90 8.07 -7.08 1.89
N LEU A 91 9.12 -6.73 2.65
CA LEU A 91 9.66 -5.37 2.70
C LEU A 91 8.53 -4.33 2.94
N THR A 92 7.62 -4.63 3.86
CA THR A 92 6.39 -3.89 4.09
C THR A 92 6.58 -2.38 4.21
N PRO A 93 7.60 -1.84 4.92
CA PRO A 93 7.83 -0.39 4.97
C PRO A 93 8.18 0.21 3.60
N LEU A 94 8.93 -0.50 2.76
CA LEU A 94 9.32 -0.05 1.44
C LEU A 94 8.15 -0.14 0.44
N ALA A 95 7.37 -1.22 0.50
CA ALA A 95 6.13 -1.37 -0.25
C ALA A 95 5.15 -0.24 0.08
N GLY A 96 4.98 0.07 1.37
CA GLY A 96 4.19 1.19 1.84
C GLY A 96 4.70 2.54 1.34
N ALA A 97 6.03 2.75 1.32
CA ALA A 97 6.64 3.96 0.77
C ALA A 97 6.29 4.17 -0.72
N ALA A 98 6.48 3.13 -1.54
CA ALA A 98 6.21 3.18 -2.97
C ALA A 98 4.73 3.53 -3.25
N LEU A 99 3.81 2.88 -2.55
CA LEU A 99 2.37 3.14 -2.71
C LEU A 99 1.96 4.50 -2.15
N THR A 100 2.54 4.95 -1.02
CA THR A 100 2.26 6.28 -0.47
C THR A 100 2.60 7.38 -1.47
N GLY A 101 3.79 7.33 -2.09
CA GLY A 101 4.18 8.31 -3.11
C GLY A 101 3.23 8.29 -4.32
N THR A 102 2.79 7.11 -4.73
CA THR A 102 1.82 6.96 -5.83
C THR A 102 0.45 7.55 -5.47
N PHE A 103 -0.09 7.26 -4.28
CA PHE A 103 -1.40 7.79 -3.86
C PHE A 103 -1.41 9.30 -3.71
N ILE A 104 -0.33 9.92 -3.22
CA ILE A 104 -0.21 11.38 -3.15
C ILE A 104 -0.37 11.99 -4.55
N ASN A 105 0.31 11.42 -5.55
CA ASN A 105 0.19 11.90 -6.94
C ASN A 105 -1.20 11.63 -7.53
N ILE A 106 -1.79 10.46 -7.29
CA ILE A 106 -3.15 10.14 -7.76
C ILE A 106 -4.16 11.15 -7.21
N LEU A 107 -4.16 11.39 -5.90
CA LEU A 107 -5.09 12.31 -5.26
C LEU A 107 -4.88 13.76 -5.72
N ALA A 108 -3.63 14.18 -5.91
CA ALA A 108 -3.32 15.51 -6.43
C ALA A 108 -3.79 15.73 -7.87
N VAL A 109 -3.67 14.71 -8.74
CA VAL A 109 -4.12 14.78 -10.14
C VAL A 109 -5.63 14.73 -10.26
N ARG A 110 -6.29 13.84 -9.51
CA ARG A 110 -7.77 13.72 -9.55
C ARG A 110 -8.47 14.88 -8.87
N GLY A 111 -7.82 15.52 -7.91
CA GLY A 111 -8.41 16.56 -7.08
C GLY A 111 -9.39 15.99 -6.05
N LEU A 112 -9.72 16.81 -5.06
CA LEU A 112 -10.63 16.44 -3.97
C LEU A 112 -12.03 17.08 -4.11
N SER A 113 -12.36 17.60 -5.29
CA SER A 113 -13.62 18.29 -5.53
C SER A 113 -14.85 17.37 -5.52
N ALA A 114 -14.65 16.08 -5.81
CA ALA A 114 -15.69 15.05 -5.69
C ALA A 114 -15.15 13.87 -4.87
N PHE A 115 -15.88 13.44 -3.88
CA PHE A 115 -15.51 12.28 -3.05
C PHE A 115 -16.10 10.99 -3.62
N PHE A 116 -17.40 10.96 -3.92
CA PHE A 116 -18.11 9.76 -4.34
C PHE A 116 -18.04 9.47 -5.85
N ALA A 117 -18.11 8.18 -6.20
CA ALA A 117 -18.21 7.71 -7.58
C ALA A 117 -19.36 8.40 -8.36
N PRO A 118 -19.29 8.49 -9.70
CA PRO A 118 -18.28 7.88 -10.58
C PRO A 118 -16.98 8.69 -10.76
N LYS A 119 -16.93 9.95 -10.34
CA LYS A 119 -15.76 10.83 -10.54
C LYS A 119 -14.91 11.04 -9.27
N GLY A 120 -15.37 10.53 -8.13
CA GLY A 120 -14.77 10.76 -6.83
C GLY A 120 -13.53 9.94 -6.56
N VAL A 121 -12.90 10.24 -5.42
CA VAL A 121 -11.64 9.64 -4.93
C VAL A 121 -11.86 8.70 -3.76
N GLU A 122 -13.10 8.21 -3.56
CA GLU A 122 -13.45 7.34 -2.44
C GLU A 122 -12.61 6.06 -2.41
N LEU A 123 -12.48 5.38 -3.56
CA LEU A 123 -11.72 4.14 -3.66
C LEU A 123 -10.23 4.38 -3.36
N GLU A 124 -9.65 5.41 -3.96
CA GLU A 124 -8.25 5.79 -3.75
C GLU A 124 -7.99 6.13 -2.28
N SER A 125 -8.94 6.84 -1.64
CA SER A 125 -8.84 7.23 -0.24
C SER A 125 -8.88 6.01 0.69
N VAL A 126 -9.78 5.06 0.44
CA VAL A 126 -9.88 3.81 1.22
C VAL A 126 -8.64 2.93 1.04
N LEU A 127 -8.17 2.77 -0.20
CA LEU A 127 -6.94 2.00 -0.47
C LEU A 127 -5.72 2.66 0.17
N PHE A 128 -5.62 4.00 0.10
CA PHE A 128 -4.52 4.73 0.72
C PHE A 128 -4.53 4.59 2.25
N ALA A 129 -5.69 4.71 2.88
CA ALA A 129 -5.85 4.44 4.31
C ALA A 129 -5.42 3.00 4.67
N GLY A 130 -5.79 2.02 3.83
CA GLY A 130 -5.34 0.63 3.97
C GLY A 130 -3.83 0.47 3.88
N VAL A 131 -3.17 1.14 2.92
CA VAL A 131 -1.70 1.16 2.79
C VAL A 131 -1.04 1.74 4.03
N ILE A 132 -1.52 2.88 4.53
CA ILE A 132 -0.99 3.52 5.75
C ILE A 132 -1.17 2.59 6.94
N ALA A 133 -2.37 2.04 7.14
CA ALA A 133 -2.67 1.14 8.24
C ALA A 133 -1.76 -0.09 8.23
N LEU A 134 -1.62 -0.77 7.08
CA LEU A 134 -0.76 -1.94 6.93
C LEU A 134 0.72 -1.62 7.15
N THR A 135 1.18 -0.44 6.70
CA THR A 135 2.56 -0.03 6.90
C THR A 135 2.85 0.25 8.37
N LEU A 136 1.92 0.86 9.10
CA LEU A 136 2.08 1.20 10.52
C LEU A 136 1.93 -0.01 11.43
N THR A 137 0.94 -0.87 11.19
CA THR A 137 0.68 -2.08 12.01
C THR A 137 1.70 -3.18 11.76
N GLY A 138 2.38 -3.11 10.61
CA GLY A 138 3.26 -4.18 10.15
C GLY A 138 2.50 -5.33 9.49
N PRO A 139 3.25 -6.32 8.95
CA PRO A 139 2.67 -7.34 8.10
C PRO A 139 1.98 -8.51 8.84
N GLY A 140 2.12 -8.60 10.18
CA GLY A 140 1.60 -9.73 10.96
C GLY A 140 2.42 -11.03 10.78
N ARG A 141 2.02 -12.08 11.48
CA ARG A 141 2.76 -13.37 11.52
C ARG A 141 2.70 -14.13 10.19
N PHE A 142 1.62 -14.00 9.42
CA PHE A 142 1.47 -14.68 8.12
C PHE A 142 2.12 -13.89 6.98
N SER A 143 3.40 -13.53 7.11
CA SER A 143 4.13 -12.67 6.18
C SER A 143 5.54 -13.17 5.92
N VAL A 144 6.11 -12.78 4.77
CA VAL A 144 7.50 -13.09 4.46
C VAL A 144 8.47 -12.35 5.38
N ASP A 145 8.15 -11.11 5.77
CA ASP A 145 8.95 -10.32 6.71
C ASP A 145 9.10 -11.00 8.07
N HIS A 146 8.14 -11.84 8.47
CA HIS A 146 8.22 -12.60 9.71
C HIS A 146 9.43 -13.56 9.75
N PHE A 147 9.86 -14.04 8.58
CA PHE A 147 11.01 -14.95 8.46
C PHE A 147 12.34 -14.19 8.24
N LEU A 148 12.30 -12.87 8.07
CA LEU A 148 13.51 -12.05 7.86
C LEU A 148 13.96 -11.44 9.19
N PRO A 149 15.17 -11.79 9.72
CA PRO A 149 15.60 -11.39 11.07
C PRO A 149 15.58 -9.88 11.32
N VAL A 150 15.85 -9.06 10.29
CA VAL A 150 15.91 -7.60 10.38
C VAL A 150 14.51 -6.97 10.39
N LEU A 151 13.52 -7.63 9.78
CA LEU A 151 12.15 -7.12 9.58
C LEU A 151 11.12 -7.82 10.46
N SER A 152 11.50 -8.96 11.08
CA SER A 152 10.63 -9.73 11.96
C SER A 152 10.18 -8.94 13.22
N GLU A 153 11.03 -8.04 13.69
CA GLU A 153 10.64 -7.05 14.69
C GLU A 153 10.00 -5.87 13.97
N SER A 154 8.68 -5.72 14.08
CA SER A 154 7.93 -4.54 13.63
C SER A 154 8.42 -3.31 14.39
N ARG A 155 9.50 -2.67 13.91
CA ARG A 155 10.02 -1.45 14.52
C ARG A 155 9.27 -0.27 13.96
N PRO A 156 8.41 0.42 14.73
CA PRO A 156 7.60 1.55 14.26
C PRO A 156 8.38 2.60 13.49
N ARG A 157 9.67 2.76 13.83
CA ARG A 157 10.58 3.67 13.14
C ARG A 157 10.74 3.38 11.64
N TYR A 158 10.79 2.11 11.23
CA TYR A 158 10.92 1.76 9.80
C TYR A 158 9.63 2.02 9.05
N SER A 159 8.50 1.76 9.68
CA SER A 159 7.18 2.08 9.11
C SER A 159 7.00 3.58 8.90
N ILE A 160 7.31 4.38 9.92
CA ILE A 160 7.24 5.85 9.84
C ILE A 160 8.23 6.39 8.80
N LEU A 161 9.48 5.91 8.80
CA LEU A 161 10.46 6.30 7.81
C LEU A 161 10.02 5.94 6.39
N GLY A 162 9.42 4.77 6.19
CA GLY A 162 8.84 4.37 4.90
C GLY A 162 7.77 5.33 4.42
N LEU A 163 6.79 5.65 5.28
CA LEU A 163 5.72 6.60 4.94
C LEU A 163 6.27 8.01 4.65
N VAL A 164 7.22 8.50 5.46
CA VAL A 164 7.86 9.80 5.24
C VAL A 164 8.63 9.80 3.93
N LEU A 165 9.42 8.75 3.65
CA LEU A 165 10.16 8.62 2.39
C LEU A 165 9.22 8.62 1.19
N GLY A 166 8.13 7.84 1.26
CA GLY A 166 7.11 7.80 0.22
C GLY A 166 6.43 9.16 0.01
N ALA A 167 6.10 9.86 1.12
CA ALA A 167 5.51 11.18 1.05
C ALA A 167 6.47 12.20 0.40
N VAL A 168 7.74 12.22 0.81
CA VAL A 168 8.76 13.10 0.23
C VAL A 168 8.96 12.80 -1.25
N ALA A 169 9.10 11.52 -1.63
CA ALA A 169 9.23 11.12 -3.03
C ALA A 169 8.01 11.53 -3.87
N GLY A 170 6.80 11.31 -3.34
CA GLY A 170 5.56 11.72 -4.01
C GLY A 170 5.47 13.23 -4.20
N LEU A 171 5.84 14.01 -3.19
CA LEU A 171 5.87 15.48 -3.28
C LEU A 171 6.93 15.98 -4.28
N VAL A 172 8.12 15.38 -4.29
CA VAL A 172 9.16 15.71 -5.28
C VAL A 172 8.65 15.48 -6.70
N VAL A 173 7.94 14.35 -6.94
CA VAL A 173 7.34 14.07 -8.25
C VAL A 173 6.25 15.08 -8.61
N LEU A 174 5.48 15.57 -7.62
CA LEU A 174 4.50 16.62 -7.85
C LEU A 174 5.13 17.98 -8.19
N LEU A 175 6.29 18.30 -7.61
CA LEU A 175 6.99 19.58 -7.87
C LEU A 175 7.56 19.69 -9.29
N ILE A 176 7.76 18.59 -9.99
CA ILE A 176 8.19 18.58 -11.39
C ILE A 176 7.03 18.55 -12.38
N ARG A 177 5.80 18.58 -11.89
CA ARG A 177 4.57 18.67 -12.68
C ARG A 177 4.28 20.13 -13.02
N ASP A 178 4.06 20.44 -14.30
CA ASP A 178 3.66 21.76 -14.83
C ASP A 178 2.15 21.99 -14.67
#